data_949cee394b0dc9907f14e349b1369cd7
#
_entry.id   949cee394b0dc9907f14e349b1369cd7
#
_cell.length_a   1.000
_cell.length_b   1.000
_cell.length_c   1.000
_cell.angle_alpha   90.00
_cell.angle_beta   90.00
_cell.angle_gamma   90.00
#
_symmetry.space_group_name_H-M   'P 1'
#
loop_
_entity.id
_entity.type
_entity.pdbx_description
1 polymer ?
#
loop_
_entity_poly.entity_id
_entity_poly.type
_entity_poly.pdbx_seq_one_letter_code
_entity_poly.pdbx_strand_id
1 'polypeptide(L)'
;MTVIKPSHFVVVPTAMWGHLRPLLHLSLNLLTLHPNLHLTLLVTPSVLPRVEHELKSTSFAHIYTKSPSGSGTSTPNPNVHHTTAQEQAQEDKAIADRLQVITCISPEFDMPKEWSPEVIAQEGMDYAKTLPKFLQALASKEHKLDGTENKFEDIAPNFVVYDSFLHFVPEVVRGVLTGLQKPMIPLIAFIPSNAAATWHTFAKEENGGTFTLAQRLIDEDIANGMDVLEAHGKHAFGTYGKVKTIPGLPPKFDYEWWPNFATVPMPPQAFMGIIPSAKAIRDPAVSGIVCPTTAETEPLAVEALEKEMGFRIYMAGPQFPDAAWAGEHPEPQAQNADDANVFAFLDKMKKKHGAKSVIYVSLGSLFFPVTRPELIRYILQSLKESGFPFIFAYASQMASLPEDLQKELNDDEDSCVVKFAPQWDVVNHEATGYFLSHCGSNSTAEAMLAELPMVSMPFAADQGEFTAMLSEVYKVSIDLKQVKTFKSPDFNKLYDGTVVVGTEEAIKAELKQTWDTLRGPEGEAMRARMRDLKAVIKKSWADGRSKKDMLALGTCFE
;
A
#
# COMPACT_ATOMS: atom_id res chain seq x y z
N MET A 1 -4.38 7.45 -40.98
CA MET A 1 -4.34 7.57 -39.52
C MET A 1 -5.48 6.73 -38.98
N THR A 2 -5.20 5.66 -38.30
CA THR A 2 -6.22 4.85 -37.62
C THR A 2 -6.79 5.73 -36.52
N VAL A 3 -8.08 6.03 -36.53
CA VAL A 3 -8.74 6.76 -35.44
C VAL A 3 -8.76 5.82 -34.25
N ILE A 4 -7.89 6.07 -33.27
CA ILE A 4 -7.87 5.31 -32.03
C ILE A 4 -9.17 5.65 -31.29
N LYS A 5 -9.99 4.64 -31.00
CA LYS A 5 -11.26 4.84 -30.29
C LYS A 5 -10.97 5.25 -28.84
N PRO A 6 -11.78 6.16 -28.25
CA PRO A 6 -11.67 6.46 -26.84
C PRO A 6 -11.99 5.21 -25.99
N SER A 7 -11.19 4.97 -24.96
CA SER A 7 -11.38 3.90 -23.98
C SER A 7 -11.88 4.50 -22.67
N HIS A 8 -12.78 3.82 -21.97
CA HIS A 8 -13.33 4.28 -20.70
C HIS A 8 -13.18 3.21 -19.61
N PHE A 9 -12.31 3.46 -18.65
CA PHE A 9 -12.08 2.62 -17.50
C PHE A 9 -12.91 3.10 -16.31
N VAL A 10 -13.59 2.15 -15.67
CA VAL A 10 -14.21 2.37 -14.36
C VAL A 10 -13.30 1.79 -13.30
N VAL A 11 -12.90 2.59 -12.33
CA VAL A 11 -12.04 2.19 -11.22
C VAL A 11 -12.86 2.15 -9.94
N VAL A 12 -12.83 1.01 -9.25
CA VAL A 12 -13.64 0.71 -8.07
C VAL A 12 -12.71 0.39 -6.89
N PRO A 13 -12.29 1.40 -6.09
CA PRO A 13 -11.39 1.24 -4.96
C PRO A 13 -12.15 0.88 -3.67
N THR A 14 -11.42 0.34 -2.69
CA THR A 14 -11.89 0.29 -1.30
C THR A 14 -11.72 1.65 -0.61
N ALA A 15 -12.36 1.81 0.57
CA ALA A 15 -12.17 2.96 1.45
C ALA A 15 -10.81 2.95 2.20
N MET A 16 -10.02 1.90 2.08
CA MET A 16 -8.71 1.79 2.74
C MET A 16 -7.66 2.62 2.01
N TRP A 17 -7.10 3.63 2.67
CA TRP A 17 -6.14 4.55 2.07
C TRP A 17 -4.89 3.86 1.52
N GLY A 18 -4.40 2.82 2.20
CA GLY A 18 -3.26 2.02 1.75
C GLY A 18 -3.49 1.31 0.40
N HIS A 19 -4.74 1.07 0.03
CA HIS A 19 -5.18 0.48 -1.24
C HIS A 19 -5.53 1.56 -2.27
N LEU A 20 -6.32 2.55 -1.83
CA LEU A 20 -6.82 3.60 -2.71
C LEU A 20 -5.72 4.48 -3.28
N ARG A 21 -4.74 4.91 -2.45
CA ARG A 21 -3.68 5.83 -2.90
C ARG A 21 -2.86 5.26 -4.07
N PRO A 22 -2.30 4.05 -4.01
CA PRO A 22 -1.57 3.50 -5.15
C PRO A 22 -2.48 3.23 -6.37
N LEU A 23 -3.77 2.94 -6.19
CA LEU A 23 -4.72 2.79 -7.30
C LEU A 23 -5.06 4.15 -7.94
N LEU A 24 -5.16 5.21 -7.16
CA LEU A 24 -5.33 6.58 -7.66
C LEU A 24 -4.10 7.01 -8.49
N HIS A 25 -2.89 6.77 -7.97
CA HIS A 25 -1.66 7.09 -8.70
C HIS A 25 -1.49 6.23 -9.95
N LEU A 26 -1.85 4.95 -9.91
CA LEU A 26 -1.92 4.09 -11.11
C LEU A 26 -2.85 4.69 -12.16
N SER A 27 -4.02 5.17 -11.73
CA SER A 27 -5.01 5.81 -12.62
C SER A 27 -4.45 7.06 -13.30
N LEU A 28 -3.75 7.92 -12.55
CA LEU A 28 -3.12 9.13 -13.08
C LEU A 28 -1.97 8.81 -14.04
N ASN A 29 -1.12 7.85 -13.69
CA ASN A 29 -0.04 7.39 -14.56
C ASN A 29 -0.56 6.75 -15.85
N LEU A 30 -1.68 6.01 -15.80
CA LEU A 30 -2.34 5.48 -17.01
C LEU A 30 -2.90 6.60 -17.88
N LEU A 31 -3.53 7.64 -17.31
CA LEU A 31 -4.02 8.79 -18.05
C LEU A 31 -2.88 9.57 -18.73
N THR A 32 -1.71 9.65 -18.10
CA THR A 32 -0.51 10.26 -18.69
C THR A 32 0.01 9.43 -19.87
N LEU A 33 0.06 8.10 -19.73
CA LEU A 33 0.60 7.21 -20.76
C LEU A 33 -0.35 6.99 -21.95
N HIS A 34 -1.66 7.14 -21.74
CA HIS A 34 -2.71 6.80 -22.71
C HIS A 34 -3.64 7.98 -23.00
N PRO A 35 -3.34 8.83 -24.01
CA PRO A 35 -4.10 10.05 -24.29
C PRO A 35 -5.59 9.82 -24.64
N ASN A 36 -5.97 8.61 -25.07
CA ASN A 36 -7.35 8.27 -25.41
C ASN A 36 -8.12 7.59 -24.26
N LEU A 37 -7.47 7.41 -23.12
CA LEU A 37 -8.10 6.83 -21.95
C LEU A 37 -8.90 7.89 -21.20
N HIS A 38 -10.15 7.54 -20.85
CA HIS A 38 -11.02 8.25 -19.91
C HIS A 38 -11.21 7.37 -18.68
N LEU A 39 -11.31 7.96 -17.51
CA LEU A 39 -11.36 7.22 -16.26
C LEU A 39 -12.42 7.78 -15.32
N THR A 40 -13.35 6.92 -14.89
CA THR A 40 -14.29 7.23 -13.81
C THR A 40 -13.89 6.48 -12.55
N LEU A 41 -13.52 7.22 -11.50
CA LEU A 41 -13.19 6.69 -10.19
C LEU A 41 -14.45 6.75 -9.31
N LEU A 42 -14.96 5.59 -8.91
CA LEU A 42 -16.12 5.46 -8.02
C LEU A 42 -15.63 5.32 -6.58
N VAL A 43 -15.73 6.35 -5.77
CA VAL A 43 -15.23 6.36 -4.39
C VAL A 43 -16.37 6.39 -3.38
N THR A 44 -16.08 5.98 -2.16
CA THR A 44 -17.00 6.17 -1.04
C THR A 44 -16.79 7.55 -0.41
N PRO A 45 -17.78 8.11 0.32
CA PRO A 45 -17.68 9.45 0.88
C PRO A 45 -16.56 9.66 1.87
N SER A 46 -16.24 8.64 2.68
CA SER A 46 -15.20 8.73 3.73
C SER A 46 -13.83 9.08 3.18
N VAL A 47 -13.53 8.66 1.95
CA VAL A 47 -12.21 8.88 1.33
C VAL A 47 -12.17 10.04 0.35
N LEU A 48 -13.33 10.59 -0.06
CA LEU A 48 -13.40 11.69 -1.02
C LEU A 48 -12.53 12.89 -0.63
N PRO A 49 -12.53 13.40 0.61
CA PRO A 49 -11.68 14.53 1.00
C PRO A 49 -10.19 14.24 0.82
N ARG A 50 -9.76 12.99 1.08
CA ARG A 50 -8.37 12.58 0.88
C ARG A 50 -8.02 12.46 -0.60
N VAL A 51 -8.93 11.94 -1.42
CA VAL A 51 -8.76 11.89 -2.88
C VAL A 51 -8.63 13.29 -3.46
N GLU A 52 -9.53 14.21 -3.09
CA GLU A 52 -9.45 15.60 -3.53
C GLU A 52 -8.17 16.31 -3.06
N HIS A 53 -7.74 16.02 -1.84
CA HIS A 53 -6.48 16.54 -1.33
C HIS A 53 -5.30 16.00 -2.13
N GLU A 54 -5.21 14.69 -2.37
CA GLU A 54 -4.13 14.06 -3.13
C GLU A 54 -4.10 14.56 -4.59
N LEU A 55 -5.25 14.78 -5.21
CA LEU A 55 -5.34 15.35 -6.55
C LEU A 55 -4.90 16.82 -6.62
N LYS A 56 -5.09 17.58 -5.54
CA LYS A 56 -4.69 18.99 -5.42
C LYS A 56 -3.27 19.15 -4.88
N SER A 57 -2.85 18.21 -4.02
CA SER A 57 -1.53 18.24 -3.43
C SER A 57 -0.51 17.76 -4.45
N THR A 58 0.46 18.35 -4.44
CA THR A 58 1.86 18.21 -4.62
C THR A 58 2.46 17.03 -5.34
N SER A 59 1.99 15.81 -5.16
CA SER A 59 2.64 14.67 -5.80
C SER A 59 2.46 14.70 -7.32
N PHE A 60 1.32 15.12 -7.80
CA PHE A 60 1.03 15.33 -9.20
C PHE A 60 0.93 16.81 -9.60
N ALA A 61 0.52 17.70 -8.72
CA ALA A 61 0.44 19.15 -8.99
C ALA A 61 1.78 19.88 -8.88
N HIS A 62 2.76 19.42 -8.09
CA HIS A 62 4.11 20.02 -8.03
C HIS A 62 5.02 19.63 -9.19
N ILE A 63 4.74 18.53 -9.83
CA ILE A 63 5.33 18.31 -11.16
C ILE A 63 5.02 19.50 -12.04
N TYR A 64 3.94 20.19 -11.77
CA TYR A 64 3.20 21.06 -12.61
C TYR A 64 3.26 22.56 -12.25
N THR A 65 3.85 22.97 -11.14
CA THR A 65 3.82 24.36 -10.71
C THR A 65 5.18 25.05 -10.60
N LYS A 66 6.31 24.41 -10.90
CA LYS A 66 7.62 25.09 -10.82
C LYS A 66 7.94 25.92 -12.05
N SER A 67 7.82 27.23 -11.89
CA SER A 67 8.65 28.19 -12.66
C SER A 67 10.12 28.03 -12.23
N PRO A 68 11.09 28.08 -13.16
CA PRO A 68 12.49 28.00 -12.82
C PRO A 68 12.96 29.33 -12.21
N SER A 69 13.00 29.42 -10.89
CA SER A 69 13.70 30.50 -10.21
C SER A 69 14.63 29.92 -9.15
N GLY A 70 15.92 29.83 -9.47
CA GLY A 70 16.94 29.49 -8.50
C GLY A 70 18.21 28.96 -9.16
N SER A 71 19.22 29.81 -9.23
CA SER A 71 20.57 29.55 -9.67
C SER A 71 21.26 28.44 -8.85
N GLY A 72 21.32 27.24 -9.36
CA GLY A 72 22.19 26.18 -8.91
C GLY A 72 22.93 25.61 -10.09
N THR A 73 24.24 25.81 -10.14
CA THR A 73 25.11 25.29 -11.20
C THR A 73 25.28 23.79 -11.09
N SER A 74 24.41 23.05 -11.76
CA SER A 74 24.65 21.66 -12.16
C SER A 74 24.54 21.59 -13.68
N THR A 75 25.53 20.98 -14.31
CA THR A 75 25.62 20.82 -15.77
C THR A 75 24.37 20.08 -16.29
N PRO A 76 23.67 20.64 -17.30
CA PRO A 76 22.43 20.05 -17.82
C PRO A 76 22.74 18.72 -18.53
N ASN A 77 21.94 17.71 -18.22
CA ASN A 77 21.87 16.50 -19.05
C ASN A 77 21.17 16.88 -20.38
N PRO A 78 21.81 16.70 -21.56
CA PRO A 78 21.29 17.20 -22.83
C PRO A 78 20.03 16.48 -23.36
N ASN A 79 19.48 15.49 -22.65
CA ASN A 79 18.32 14.71 -23.07
C ASN A 79 17.05 14.93 -22.23
N VAL A 80 17.03 15.93 -21.37
CA VAL A 80 15.80 16.30 -20.64
C VAL A 80 15.13 17.44 -21.41
N HIS A 81 14.02 17.14 -22.07
CA HIS A 81 13.14 18.18 -22.62
C HIS A 81 12.52 18.93 -21.45
N HIS A 82 12.96 20.15 -21.21
CA HIS A 82 12.30 21.07 -20.27
C HIS A 82 10.98 21.51 -20.89
N THR A 83 9.88 20.88 -20.48
CA THR A 83 8.51 21.34 -20.78
C THR A 83 8.33 22.73 -20.19
N THR A 84 7.77 23.64 -20.95
CA THR A 84 7.44 25.00 -20.44
C THR A 84 6.28 24.91 -19.43
N ALA A 85 6.18 25.85 -18.51
CA ALA A 85 5.05 25.91 -17.57
C ALA A 85 3.67 25.96 -18.28
N GLN A 86 3.62 26.45 -19.51
CA GLN A 86 2.39 26.44 -20.33
C GLN A 86 2.07 25.07 -20.92
N GLU A 87 3.05 24.33 -21.42
CA GLU A 87 2.88 22.97 -21.94
C GLU A 87 2.43 22.06 -20.81
N GLN A 88 2.99 22.24 -19.63
CA GLN A 88 2.66 21.48 -18.45
C GLN A 88 1.22 21.73 -17.98
N ALA A 89 0.81 22.99 -17.83
CA ALA A 89 -0.58 23.33 -17.47
C ALA A 89 -1.61 22.80 -18.51
N GLN A 90 -1.18 22.64 -19.75
CA GLN A 90 -2.01 22.06 -20.81
C GLN A 90 -2.13 20.54 -20.68
N GLU A 91 -1.05 19.85 -20.30
CA GLU A 91 -1.07 18.40 -20.00
C GLU A 91 -1.94 18.09 -18.79
N ASP A 92 -1.85 18.90 -17.73
CA ASP A 92 -2.65 18.74 -16.52
C ASP A 92 -4.13 18.89 -16.79
N LYS A 93 -4.46 19.92 -17.52
CA LYS A 93 -5.83 20.12 -17.95
C LYS A 93 -6.31 18.93 -18.78
N ALA A 94 -5.49 18.43 -19.68
CA ALA A 94 -5.83 17.27 -20.52
C ALA A 94 -6.03 15.98 -19.68
N ILE A 95 -5.29 15.78 -18.58
CA ILE A 95 -5.51 14.69 -17.64
C ILE A 95 -6.79 14.92 -16.84
N ALA A 96 -6.95 16.11 -16.26
CA ALA A 96 -8.15 16.48 -15.49
C ALA A 96 -9.44 16.37 -16.32
N ASP A 97 -9.36 16.72 -17.61
CA ASP A 97 -10.50 16.61 -18.53
C ASP A 97 -10.91 15.15 -18.81
N ARG A 98 -10.00 14.18 -18.58
CA ARG A 98 -10.22 12.74 -18.79
C ARG A 98 -10.40 11.95 -17.50
N LEU A 99 -10.37 12.60 -16.34
CA LEU A 99 -10.66 12.01 -15.03
C LEU A 99 -12.01 12.53 -14.52
N GLN A 100 -12.82 11.61 -14.00
CA GLN A 100 -14.03 11.90 -13.24
C GLN A 100 -13.99 11.14 -11.92
N VAL A 101 -14.29 11.83 -10.82
CA VAL A 101 -14.44 11.22 -9.49
C VAL A 101 -15.90 11.34 -9.09
N ILE A 102 -16.53 10.21 -8.78
CA ILE A 102 -17.96 10.12 -8.41
C ILE A 102 -18.05 9.46 -7.05
N THR A 103 -18.84 10.05 -6.16
CA THR A 103 -19.16 9.44 -4.87
C THR A 103 -20.30 8.46 -5.04
N CYS A 104 -20.02 7.20 -4.70
CA CYS A 104 -20.98 6.09 -4.80
C CYS A 104 -21.49 5.73 -3.40
N ILE A 105 -22.68 6.24 -3.07
CA ILE A 105 -23.35 6.05 -1.77
C ILE A 105 -24.86 6.11 -1.94
N SER A 106 -25.62 5.46 -1.06
CA SER A 106 -27.05 5.64 -0.98
C SER A 106 -27.40 6.98 -0.30
N PRO A 107 -28.48 7.66 -0.73
CA PRO A 107 -28.96 8.88 -0.06
C PRO A 107 -29.33 8.66 1.42
N GLU A 108 -29.57 7.42 1.80
CA GLU A 108 -30.01 7.00 3.14
C GLU A 108 -28.82 6.69 4.07
N PHE A 109 -27.60 6.65 3.53
CA PHE A 109 -26.42 6.34 4.33
C PHE A 109 -26.02 7.56 5.18
N ASP A 110 -26.16 7.42 6.49
CA ASP A 110 -25.71 8.42 7.45
C ASP A 110 -24.23 8.15 7.79
N MET A 111 -23.36 9.06 7.36
CA MET A 111 -21.92 8.97 7.63
C MET A 111 -21.65 9.10 9.12
N PRO A 112 -21.13 8.05 9.78
CA PRO A 112 -20.71 8.15 11.17
C PRO A 112 -19.64 9.23 11.37
N LYS A 113 -19.73 9.93 12.48
CA LYS A 113 -18.80 11.02 12.81
C LYS A 113 -17.42 10.51 13.23
N GLU A 114 -17.35 9.27 13.70
CA GLU A 114 -16.12 8.64 14.18
C GLU A 114 -15.80 7.42 13.33
N TRP A 115 -14.53 7.28 13.02
CA TRP A 115 -14.02 6.15 12.26
C TRP A 115 -13.93 4.91 13.16
N SER A 116 -14.40 3.77 12.65
CA SER A 116 -14.18 2.45 13.25
C SER A 116 -14.14 1.36 12.17
N PRO A 117 -13.63 0.16 12.47
CA PRO A 117 -13.68 -0.97 11.56
C PRO A 117 -15.12 -1.34 11.13
N GLU A 118 -16.08 -1.14 12.00
CA GLU A 118 -17.51 -1.38 11.73
C GLU A 118 -18.06 -0.36 10.71
N VAL A 119 -17.62 0.90 10.79
CA VAL A 119 -17.97 1.96 9.83
C VAL A 119 -17.47 1.58 8.43
N ILE A 120 -16.22 1.11 8.31
CA ILE A 120 -15.68 0.66 7.03
C ILE A 120 -16.50 -0.52 6.48
N ALA A 121 -16.87 -1.48 7.32
CA ALA A 121 -17.67 -2.62 6.91
C ALA A 121 -19.08 -2.18 6.45
N GLN A 122 -19.70 -1.25 7.17
CA GLN A 122 -21.02 -0.72 6.82
C GLN A 122 -20.99 0.10 5.53
N GLU A 123 -20.00 0.94 5.36
CA GLU A 123 -19.77 1.70 4.12
C GLU A 123 -19.51 0.76 2.93
N GLY A 124 -18.76 -0.32 3.14
CA GLY A 124 -18.53 -1.36 2.12
C GLY A 124 -19.82 -2.09 1.72
N MET A 125 -20.72 -2.37 2.68
CA MET A 125 -22.02 -2.96 2.40
C MET A 125 -22.95 -2.02 1.63
N ASP A 126 -22.95 -0.73 1.97
CA ASP A 126 -23.72 0.27 1.22
C ASP A 126 -23.16 0.45 -0.20
N TYR A 127 -21.84 0.45 -0.32
CA TYR A 127 -21.15 0.51 -1.61
C TYR A 127 -21.56 -0.67 -2.51
N ALA A 128 -21.62 -1.89 -1.97
CA ALA A 128 -22.08 -3.06 -2.71
C ALA A 128 -23.55 -2.94 -3.21
N LYS A 129 -24.41 -2.25 -2.46
CA LYS A 129 -25.81 -2.01 -2.84
C LYS A 129 -25.95 -0.93 -3.90
N THR A 130 -25.12 0.11 -3.84
CA THR A 130 -25.23 1.29 -4.71
C THR A 130 -24.45 1.15 -6.01
N LEU A 131 -23.34 0.43 -6.01
CA LEU A 131 -22.49 0.22 -7.18
C LEU A 131 -23.25 -0.23 -8.45
N PRO A 132 -24.25 -1.16 -8.38
CA PRO A 132 -25.01 -1.57 -9.56
C PRO A 132 -25.69 -0.40 -10.28
N LYS A 133 -26.26 0.56 -9.54
CA LYS A 133 -26.93 1.74 -10.09
C LYS A 133 -25.96 2.61 -10.88
N PHE A 134 -24.79 2.89 -10.33
CA PHE A 134 -23.76 3.70 -11.00
C PHE A 134 -23.20 3.01 -12.24
N LEU A 135 -22.91 1.71 -12.14
CA LEU A 135 -22.44 0.94 -13.31
C LEU A 135 -23.50 0.84 -14.42
N GLN A 136 -24.78 0.71 -14.04
CA GLN A 136 -25.88 0.72 -15.00
C GLN A 136 -25.97 2.06 -15.72
N ALA A 137 -25.93 3.17 -14.99
CA ALA A 137 -25.99 4.51 -15.57
C ALA A 137 -24.82 4.80 -16.52
N LEU A 138 -23.59 4.42 -16.11
CA LEU A 138 -22.40 4.51 -16.97
C LEU A 138 -22.52 3.64 -18.23
N ALA A 139 -22.93 2.38 -18.07
CA ALA A 139 -23.11 1.45 -19.18
C ALA A 139 -24.24 1.89 -20.13
N SER A 140 -25.29 2.54 -19.63
CA SER A 140 -26.42 3.07 -20.41
C SER A 140 -26.15 4.45 -20.99
N LYS A 141 -24.99 5.06 -20.67
CA LYS A 141 -24.62 6.41 -21.12
C LYS A 141 -25.61 7.47 -20.64
N GLU A 142 -26.03 7.37 -19.39
CA GLU A 142 -26.93 8.35 -18.80
C GLU A 142 -26.21 9.69 -18.58
N HIS A 143 -26.91 10.79 -18.82
CA HIS A 143 -26.38 12.15 -18.64
C HIS A 143 -26.02 12.45 -17.18
N LYS A 144 -26.68 11.81 -16.23
CA LYS A 144 -26.44 11.99 -14.80
C LYS A 144 -26.21 10.67 -14.08
N LEU A 145 -25.26 10.68 -13.16
CA LEU A 145 -24.94 9.61 -12.23
C LEU A 145 -25.38 10.07 -10.83
N ASP A 146 -26.59 9.68 -10.43
CA ASP A 146 -27.20 10.06 -9.14
C ASP A 146 -27.11 11.57 -8.83
N GLY A 147 -27.54 12.39 -9.81
CA GLY A 147 -27.53 13.85 -9.71
C GLY A 147 -26.23 14.53 -10.14
N THR A 148 -25.11 13.82 -10.21
CA THR A 148 -23.83 14.32 -10.73
C THR A 148 -23.79 14.17 -12.25
N GLU A 149 -23.29 15.20 -12.97
CA GLU A 149 -23.12 15.14 -14.41
C GLU A 149 -22.13 14.04 -14.81
N ASN A 150 -22.52 13.24 -15.82
CA ASN A 150 -21.64 12.22 -16.38
C ASN A 150 -20.76 12.84 -17.46
N LYS A 151 -19.52 13.09 -17.14
CA LYS A 151 -18.54 13.73 -18.02
C LYS A 151 -18.26 12.92 -19.30
N PHE A 152 -18.52 11.61 -19.28
CA PHE A 152 -18.22 10.68 -20.35
C PHE A 152 -19.47 9.96 -20.89
N GLU A 153 -20.61 10.65 -20.93
CA GLU A 153 -21.89 10.07 -21.37
C GLU A 153 -21.85 9.48 -22.80
N ASP A 154 -20.95 9.96 -23.65
CA ASP A 154 -20.80 9.43 -25.01
C ASP A 154 -19.96 8.14 -25.09
N ILE A 155 -19.22 7.78 -24.03
CA ILE A 155 -18.26 6.67 -24.00
C ILE A 155 -18.67 5.65 -22.97
N ALA A 156 -19.27 4.53 -23.41
CA ALA A 156 -19.59 3.44 -22.46
C ALA A 156 -18.31 2.83 -21.89
N PRO A 157 -18.30 2.39 -20.62
CA PRO A 157 -17.19 1.63 -20.05
C PRO A 157 -16.89 0.38 -20.88
N ASN A 158 -15.62 0.16 -21.14
CA ASN A 158 -15.13 -1.04 -21.82
C ASN A 158 -14.20 -1.86 -20.91
N PHE A 159 -13.97 -1.39 -19.67
CA PHE A 159 -13.05 -2.02 -18.76
C PHE A 159 -13.30 -1.62 -17.30
N VAL A 160 -13.09 -2.55 -16.35
CA VAL A 160 -13.17 -2.26 -14.91
C VAL A 160 -11.88 -2.68 -14.22
N VAL A 161 -11.28 -1.76 -13.48
CA VAL A 161 -10.22 -2.06 -12.50
C VAL A 161 -10.83 -1.98 -11.11
N TYR A 162 -10.71 -3.02 -10.32
CA TYR A 162 -11.32 -3.04 -8.99
C TYR A 162 -10.34 -3.56 -7.93
N ASP A 163 -10.46 -3.03 -6.73
CA ASP A 163 -9.71 -3.55 -5.59
C ASP A 163 -10.17 -4.98 -5.27
N SER A 164 -9.22 -5.91 -5.18
CA SER A 164 -9.51 -7.34 -4.98
C SER A 164 -10.34 -7.65 -3.74
N PHE A 165 -10.32 -6.81 -2.72
CA PHE A 165 -11.14 -6.98 -1.53
C PHE A 165 -12.63 -6.67 -1.75
N LEU A 166 -12.97 -6.05 -2.86
CA LEU A 166 -14.37 -5.85 -3.29
C LEU A 166 -14.85 -7.09 -4.08
N HIS A 167 -14.89 -8.23 -3.41
CA HIS A 167 -15.19 -9.55 -3.99
C HIS A 167 -16.52 -9.62 -4.76
N PHE A 168 -17.44 -8.71 -4.47
CA PHE A 168 -18.77 -8.63 -5.12
C PHE A 168 -18.72 -7.99 -6.52
N VAL A 169 -17.66 -7.27 -6.88
CA VAL A 169 -17.60 -6.50 -8.15
C VAL A 169 -17.80 -7.36 -9.41
N PRO A 170 -17.17 -8.53 -9.57
CA PRO A 170 -17.39 -9.37 -10.75
C PRO A 170 -18.87 -9.77 -10.93
N GLU A 171 -19.56 -10.13 -9.86
CA GLU A 171 -20.97 -10.49 -9.89
C GLU A 171 -21.86 -9.29 -10.21
N VAL A 172 -21.60 -8.15 -9.59
CA VAL A 172 -22.33 -6.89 -9.84
C VAL A 172 -22.21 -6.47 -11.30
N VAL A 173 -20.98 -6.45 -11.87
CA VAL A 173 -20.76 -6.08 -13.28
C VAL A 173 -21.50 -7.04 -14.21
N ARG A 174 -21.43 -8.34 -13.94
CA ARG A 174 -22.16 -9.36 -14.71
C ARG A 174 -23.66 -9.14 -14.65
N GLY A 175 -24.22 -8.93 -13.46
CA GLY A 175 -25.66 -8.69 -13.27
C GLY A 175 -26.14 -7.47 -14.06
N VAL A 176 -25.43 -6.35 -13.96
CA VAL A 176 -25.75 -5.11 -14.68
C VAL A 176 -25.70 -5.31 -16.20
N LEU A 177 -24.61 -5.88 -16.74
CA LEU A 177 -24.46 -6.05 -18.19
C LEU A 177 -25.45 -7.05 -18.75
N THR A 178 -25.76 -8.14 -18.03
CA THR A 178 -26.80 -9.10 -18.41
C THR A 178 -28.17 -8.44 -18.45
N GLY A 179 -28.53 -7.64 -17.43
CA GLY A 179 -29.79 -6.88 -17.39
C GLY A 179 -29.94 -5.90 -18.55
N LEU A 180 -28.83 -5.34 -19.02
CA LEU A 180 -28.78 -4.43 -20.17
C LEU A 180 -28.59 -5.15 -21.52
N GLN A 181 -28.53 -6.48 -21.52
CA GLN A 181 -28.25 -7.30 -22.73
C GLN A 181 -26.94 -6.89 -23.43
N LYS A 182 -25.91 -6.52 -22.65
CA LYS A 182 -24.59 -6.13 -23.15
C LYS A 182 -23.58 -7.26 -22.93
N PRO A 183 -22.56 -7.36 -23.80
CA PRO A 183 -21.47 -8.31 -23.58
C PRO A 183 -20.70 -8.00 -22.31
N MET A 184 -20.13 -9.04 -21.67
CA MET A 184 -19.25 -8.88 -20.53
C MET A 184 -17.99 -8.11 -20.94
N ILE A 185 -17.58 -7.17 -20.10
CA ILE A 185 -16.33 -6.42 -20.27
C ILE A 185 -15.26 -7.00 -19.35
N PRO A 186 -13.97 -6.90 -19.73
CA PRO A 186 -12.87 -7.42 -18.92
C PRO A 186 -12.75 -6.73 -17.57
N LEU A 187 -12.37 -7.50 -16.55
CA LEU A 187 -12.06 -7.02 -15.21
C LEU A 187 -10.60 -7.26 -14.88
N ILE A 188 -9.96 -6.29 -14.25
CA ILE A 188 -8.62 -6.44 -13.65
C ILE A 188 -8.74 -6.25 -12.15
N ALA A 189 -8.26 -7.22 -11.39
CA ALA A 189 -8.15 -7.11 -9.95
C ALA A 189 -6.89 -6.33 -9.58
N PHE A 190 -7.04 -5.21 -8.87
CA PHE A 190 -5.92 -4.50 -8.28
C PHE A 190 -5.59 -5.10 -6.92
N ILE A 191 -4.33 -5.48 -6.73
CA ILE A 191 -3.81 -5.99 -5.47
C ILE A 191 -2.65 -5.10 -5.04
N PRO A 192 -2.81 -4.24 -4.02
CA PRO A 192 -1.79 -3.28 -3.60
C PRO A 192 -0.64 -3.95 -2.82
N SER A 193 -0.11 -5.03 -3.37
CA SER A 193 0.90 -5.87 -2.75
C SER A 193 1.89 -6.41 -3.78
N ASN A 194 2.89 -7.16 -3.32
CA ASN A 194 3.86 -7.84 -4.18
C ASN A 194 3.35 -9.22 -4.67
N ALA A 195 4.02 -9.78 -5.67
CA ALA A 195 3.62 -11.06 -6.27
C ALA A 195 3.74 -12.22 -5.27
N ALA A 196 4.72 -12.20 -4.38
CA ALA A 196 4.93 -13.22 -3.36
C ALA A 196 3.75 -13.29 -2.38
N ALA A 197 3.31 -12.15 -1.83
CA ALA A 197 2.14 -12.09 -0.96
C ALA A 197 0.84 -12.40 -1.71
N THR A 198 0.71 -11.95 -2.96
CA THR A 198 -0.42 -12.27 -3.81
C THR A 198 -0.52 -13.78 -4.04
N TRP A 199 0.61 -14.45 -4.33
CA TRP A 199 0.66 -15.90 -4.45
C TRP A 199 0.31 -16.59 -3.13
N HIS A 200 0.91 -16.19 -2.01
CA HIS A 200 0.65 -16.75 -0.69
C HIS A 200 -0.82 -16.62 -0.27
N THR A 201 -1.46 -15.52 -0.67
CA THR A 201 -2.87 -15.26 -0.35
C THR A 201 -3.82 -16.06 -1.24
N PHE A 202 -3.59 -16.02 -2.57
CA PHE A 202 -4.56 -16.43 -3.57
C PHE A 202 -4.21 -17.71 -4.33
N ALA A 203 -3.04 -18.35 -4.11
CA ALA A 203 -2.76 -19.63 -4.73
C ALA A 203 -3.81 -20.68 -4.35
N LYS A 204 -3.92 -21.77 -5.12
CA LYS A 204 -4.74 -22.92 -4.73
C LYS A 204 -4.26 -23.50 -3.41
N GLU A 205 -5.17 -24.15 -2.70
CA GLU A 205 -4.86 -24.74 -1.38
C GLU A 205 -3.68 -25.72 -1.44
N GLU A 206 -3.63 -26.58 -2.47
CA GLU A 206 -2.53 -27.53 -2.67
C GLU A 206 -1.17 -26.84 -2.83
N ASN A 207 -1.16 -25.58 -3.29
CA ASN A 207 0.03 -24.73 -3.42
C ASN A 207 0.25 -23.82 -2.22
N GLY A 208 -0.60 -23.93 -1.19
CA GLY A 208 -0.43 -23.23 0.08
C GLY A 208 -1.18 -21.91 0.22
N GLY A 209 -2.12 -21.59 -0.70
CA GLY A 209 -2.92 -20.36 -0.65
C GLY A 209 -3.75 -20.24 0.64
N THR A 210 -3.53 -19.15 1.37
CA THR A 210 -4.08 -18.99 2.73
C THR A 210 -5.55 -18.62 2.71
N PHE A 211 -5.99 -17.71 1.83
CA PHE A 211 -7.41 -17.35 1.74
C PHE A 211 -8.23 -18.44 1.07
N THR A 212 -7.64 -19.20 0.15
CA THR A 212 -8.30 -20.35 -0.47
C THR A 212 -8.57 -21.45 0.57
N LEU A 213 -7.59 -21.75 1.43
CA LEU A 213 -7.77 -22.64 2.56
C LEU A 213 -8.82 -22.12 3.55
N ALA A 214 -8.69 -20.85 3.97
CA ALA A 214 -9.61 -20.25 4.93
C ALA A 214 -11.05 -20.27 4.41
N GLN A 215 -11.28 -19.92 3.13
CA GLN A 215 -12.60 -19.92 2.52
C GLN A 215 -13.23 -21.33 2.53
N ARG A 216 -12.47 -22.37 2.20
CA ARG A 216 -12.98 -23.76 2.28
C ARG A 216 -13.38 -24.14 3.68
N LEU A 217 -12.52 -23.85 4.68
CA LEU A 217 -12.81 -24.16 6.09
C LEU A 217 -14.01 -23.38 6.61
N ILE A 218 -14.17 -22.12 6.22
CA ILE A 218 -15.35 -21.30 6.55
C ILE A 218 -16.61 -21.91 5.95
N ASP A 219 -16.59 -22.27 4.66
CA ASP A 219 -17.73 -22.88 3.98
C ASP A 219 -18.13 -24.22 4.65
N GLU A 220 -17.16 -25.04 5.04
CA GLU A 220 -17.40 -26.32 5.74
C GLU A 220 -18.02 -26.11 7.14
N ASP A 221 -17.49 -25.17 7.94
CA ASP A 221 -18.03 -24.89 9.27
C ASP A 221 -19.46 -24.31 9.20
N ILE A 222 -19.73 -23.42 8.24
CA ILE A 222 -21.10 -22.90 8.01
C ILE A 222 -22.04 -24.02 7.57
N ALA A 223 -21.62 -24.91 6.68
CA ALA A 223 -22.40 -26.07 6.26
C ALA A 223 -22.70 -27.03 7.41
N ASN A 224 -21.82 -27.11 8.42
CA ASN A 224 -22.00 -27.87 9.65
C ASN A 224 -22.77 -27.13 10.75
N GLY A 225 -23.32 -25.93 10.45
CA GLY A 225 -24.19 -25.17 11.34
C GLY A 225 -23.49 -24.14 12.23
N MET A 226 -22.21 -23.85 11.98
CA MET A 226 -21.52 -22.76 12.70
C MET A 226 -22.03 -21.40 12.21
N ASP A 227 -22.11 -20.43 13.12
CA ASP A 227 -22.42 -19.04 12.75
C ASP A 227 -21.39 -18.45 11.78
N VAL A 228 -21.86 -17.63 10.85
CA VAL A 228 -21.01 -17.06 9.78
C VAL A 228 -19.87 -16.22 10.35
N LEU A 229 -20.15 -15.38 11.36
CA LEU A 229 -19.13 -14.54 12.00
C LEU A 229 -18.11 -15.39 12.77
N GLU A 230 -18.60 -16.40 13.47
CA GLU A 230 -17.75 -17.34 14.22
C GLU A 230 -16.81 -18.10 13.28
N ALA A 231 -17.30 -18.61 12.14
CA ALA A 231 -16.51 -19.31 11.14
C ALA A 231 -15.41 -18.39 10.56
N HIS A 232 -15.75 -17.16 10.22
CA HIS A 232 -14.76 -16.18 9.73
C HIS A 232 -13.72 -15.82 10.80
N GLY A 233 -14.13 -15.58 12.04
CA GLY A 233 -13.22 -15.30 13.16
C GLY A 233 -12.26 -16.44 13.46
N LYS A 234 -12.71 -17.70 13.29
CA LYS A 234 -11.92 -18.90 13.52
C LYS A 234 -10.83 -19.11 12.47
N HIS A 235 -11.14 -18.92 11.19
CA HIS A 235 -10.27 -19.31 10.07
C HIS A 235 -9.52 -18.15 9.40
N ALA A 236 -10.00 -16.92 9.52
CA ALA A 236 -9.29 -15.77 9.01
C ALA A 236 -7.91 -15.65 9.68
N PHE A 237 -6.87 -15.63 8.88
CA PHE A 237 -5.48 -15.65 9.37
C PHE A 237 -5.19 -16.80 10.35
N GLY A 238 -5.79 -17.97 10.09
CA GLY A 238 -5.52 -19.19 10.85
C GLY A 238 -4.08 -19.66 10.64
N THR A 239 -3.42 -20.06 11.74
CA THR A 239 -2.06 -20.60 11.73
C THR A 239 -2.03 -21.96 12.39
N TYR A 240 -1.34 -22.93 11.77
CA TYR A 240 -1.42 -24.35 12.12
C TYR A 240 -0.05 -24.98 12.39
N GLY A 241 1.02 -24.16 12.48
CA GLY A 241 2.39 -24.63 12.67
C GLY A 241 2.95 -25.36 11.45
N LYS A 242 2.45 -25.08 10.25
CA LYS A 242 2.91 -25.69 9.00
C LYS A 242 3.94 -24.83 8.31
N VAL A 243 4.96 -25.49 7.74
CA VAL A 243 5.93 -24.80 6.89
C VAL A 243 5.25 -24.38 5.59
N LYS A 244 5.44 -23.12 5.23
CA LYS A 244 5.02 -22.52 3.95
C LYS A 244 6.24 -22.17 3.12
N THR A 245 6.17 -22.51 1.84
CA THR A 245 7.18 -22.16 0.85
C THR A 245 6.55 -21.23 -0.17
N ILE A 246 6.98 -19.99 -0.18
CA ILE A 246 6.53 -18.97 -1.14
C ILE A 246 7.64 -18.82 -2.20
N PRO A 247 7.32 -18.86 -3.49
CA PRO A 247 8.31 -18.74 -4.55
C PRO A 247 9.16 -17.47 -4.40
N GLY A 248 10.48 -17.63 -4.40
CA GLY A 248 11.44 -16.52 -4.25
C GLY A 248 11.72 -16.09 -2.82
N LEU A 249 11.03 -16.64 -1.82
CA LEU A 249 11.26 -16.35 -0.40
C LEU A 249 11.74 -17.59 0.35
N PRO A 250 12.51 -17.43 1.44
CA PRO A 250 12.87 -18.53 2.33
C PRO A 250 11.62 -19.18 2.94
N PRO A 251 11.65 -20.51 3.19
CA PRO A 251 10.56 -21.18 3.86
C PRO A 251 10.43 -20.70 5.31
N LYS A 252 9.19 -20.60 5.78
CA LYS A 252 8.86 -20.19 7.15
C LYS A 252 7.67 -21.01 7.65
N PHE A 253 7.47 -21.06 8.97
CA PHE A 253 6.19 -21.51 9.51
C PHE A 253 5.07 -20.51 9.16
N ASP A 254 3.85 -21.00 9.03
CA ASP A 254 2.69 -20.17 8.65
C ASP A 254 2.45 -18.99 9.61
N TYR A 255 2.74 -19.14 10.90
CA TYR A 255 2.62 -18.09 11.90
C TYR A 255 3.69 -16.98 11.77
N GLU A 256 4.78 -17.22 11.07
CA GLU A 256 5.84 -16.22 10.88
C GLU A 256 5.49 -15.16 9.85
N TRP A 257 4.49 -15.42 9.00
CA TRP A 257 4.03 -14.46 8.00
C TRP A 257 3.14 -13.36 8.60
N TRP A 258 2.47 -13.64 9.73
CA TRP A 258 1.60 -12.68 10.44
C TRP A 258 1.98 -12.57 11.92
N PRO A 259 3.23 -12.19 12.20
CA PRO A 259 3.86 -12.43 13.49
C PRO A 259 3.30 -11.60 14.65
N ASN A 260 2.67 -10.46 14.37
CA ASN A 260 2.08 -9.60 15.40
C ASN A 260 0.56 -9.40 15.23
N PHE A 261 -0.08 -10.21 14.40
CA PHE A 261 -1.53 -10.11 14.20
C PHE A 261 -2.30 -10.31 15.52
N ALA A 262 -1.81 -11.15 16.42
CA ALA A 262 -2.41 -11.38 17.75
C ALA A 262 -2.45 -10.10 18.62
N THR A 263 -1.66 -9.08 18.31
CA THR A 263 -1.66 -7.81 19.05
C THR A 263 -2.71 -6.81 18.57
N VAL A 264 -3.39 -7.11 17.46
CA VAL A 264 -4.35 -6.21 16.81
C VAL A 264 -5.77 -6.78 16.97
N PRO A 265 -6.67 -6.12 17.73
CA PRO A 265 -8.04 -6.58 17.93
C PRO A 265 -8.91 -6.31 16.70
N MET A 266 -8.85 -7.18 15.70
CA MET A 266 -9.67 -7.07 14.48
C MET A 266 -11.00 -7.82 14.67
N PRO A 267 -12.15 -7.17 14.41
CA PRO A 267 -13.44 -7.85 14.50
C PRO A 267 -13.63 -8.85 13.34
N PRO A 268 -14.34 -9.99 13.57
CA PRO A 268 -14.60 -10.97 12.51
C PRO A 268 -15.24 -10.41 11.24
N GLN A 269 -16.06 -9.36 11.38
CA GLN A 269 -16.72 -8.67 10.27
C GLN A 269 -15.71 -8.16 9.22
N ALA A 270 -14.53 -7.71 9.64
CA ALA A 270 -13.47 -7.24 8.73
C ALA A 270 -13.02 -8.34 7.75
N PHE A 271 -13.14 -9.62 8.14
CA PHE A 271 -12.70 -10.74 7.32
C PHE A 271 -13.74 -11.22 6.33
N MET A 272 -15.02 -10.93 6.58
CA MET A 272 -16.13 -11.29 5.68
C MET A 272 -16.02 -10.61 4.31
N GLY A 273 -15.41 -9.42 4.25
CA GLY A 273 -15.16 -8.71 3.00
C GLY A 273 -13.89 -9.19 2.28
N ILE A 274 -12.92 -9.74 3.00
CA ILE A 274 -11.58 -10.01 2.49
C ILE A 274 -11.44 -11.45 1.98
N ILE A 275 -11.80 -12.44 2.78
CA ILE A 275 -11.60 -13.87 2.46
C ILE A 275 -12.32 -14.30 1.17
N PRO A 276 -13.58 -13.86 0.87
CA PRO A 276 -14.27 -14.22 -0.36
C PRO A 276 -13.58 -13.77 -1.65
N SER A 277 -12.62 -12.84 -1.57
CA SER A 277 -11.80 -12.44 -2.72
C SER A 277 -11.02 -13.60 -3.34
N ALA A 278 -10.73 -14.66 -2.58
CA ALA A 278 -10.10 -15.87 -3.09
C ALA A 278 -10.93 -16.58 -4.19
N LYS A 279 -12.26 -16.51 -4.10
CA LYS A 279 -13.16 -17.00 -5.16
C LYS A 279 -13.33 -15.95 -6.27
N ALA A 280 -13.53 -14.69 -5.90
CA ALA A 280 -13.82 -13.61 -6.83
C ALA A 280 -12.70 -13.37 -7.84
N ILE A 281 -11.44 -13.49 -7.43
CA ILE A 281 -10.27 -13.30 -8.31
C ILE A 281 -10.17 -14.38 -9.40
N ARG A 282 -10.86 -15.50 -9.23
CA ARG A 282 -10.93 -16.61 -10.20
C ARG A 282 -12.21 -16.58 -11.05
N ASP A 283 -12.99 -15.52 -10.94
CA ASP A 283 -14.17 -15.35 -11.80
C ASP A 283 -13.74 -15.30 -13.28
N PRO A 284 -14.44 -15.99 -14.20
CA PRO A 284 -14.08 -16.00 -15.62
C PRO A 284 -14.01 -14.62 -16.29
N ALA A 285 -14.63 -13.59 -15.72
CA ALA A 285 -14.55 -12.23 -16.23
C ALA A 285 -13.26 -11.51 -15.80
N VAL A 286 -12.56 -12.02 -14.78
CA VAL A 286 -11.26 -11.48 -14.37
C VAL A 286 -10.21 -11.98 -15.34
N SER A 287 -9.63 -11.05 -16.09
CA SER A 287 -8.67 -11.31 -17.17
C SER A 287 -7.23 -10.97 -16.79
N GLY A 288 -7.01 -10.47 -15.57
CA GLY A 288 -5.67 -10.17 -15.05
C GLY A 288 -5.68 -9.61 -13.64
N ILE A 289 -4.49 -9.52 -13.09
CA ILE A 289 -4.18 -8.86 -11.83
C ILE A 289 -3.19 -7.73 -12.11
N VAL A 290 -3.30 -6.61 -11.40
CA VAL A 290 -2.27 -5.58 -11.38
C VAL A 290 -1.73 -5.39 -9.97
N CYS A 291 -0.40 -5.48 -9.84
CA CYS A 291 0.36 -5.25 -8.60
C CYS A 291 1.25 -4.02 -8.76
N PRO A 292 1.26 -3.07 -7.80
CA PRO A 292 2.09 -1.88 -7.87
C PRO A 292 3.53 -2.13 -7.38
N THR A 293 4.12 -3.25 -7.81
CA THR A 293 5.49 -3.65 -7.48
C THR A 293 6.25 -4.08 -8.73
N THR A 294 7.55 -4.31 -8.60
CA THR A 294 8.48 -4.51 -9.71
C THR A 294 8.78 -5.99 -9.91
N ALA A 295 8.51 -6.53 -11.10
CA ALA A 295 8.72 -7.94 -11.42
C ALA A 295 10.18 -8.39 -11.23
N GLU A 296 11.13 -7.54 -11.56
CA GLU A 296 12.56 -7.84 -11.47
C GLU A 296 13.04 -8.00 -10.02
N THR A 297 12.26 -7.55 -9.03
CA THR A 297 12.57 -7.76 -7.61
C THR A 297 12.03 -9.09 -7.06
N GLU A 298 11.13 -9.75 -7.78
CA GLU A 298 10.49 -11.00 -7.33
C GLU A 298 10.14 -11.96 -8.51
N PRO A 299 11.11 -12.23 -9.41
CA PRO A 299 10.84 -12.92 -10.68
C PRO A 299 10.24 -14.32 -10.50
N LEU A 300 10.66 -15.07 -9.47
CA LEU A 300 10.15 -16.42 -9.20
C LEU A 300 8.69 -16.39 -8.71
N ALA A 301 8.33 -15.40 -7.90
CA ALA A 301 6.95 -15.24 -7.44
C ALA A 301 6.03 -14.83 -8.60
N VAL A 302 6.47 -13.93 -9.47
CA VAL A 302 5.72 -13.50 -10.66
C VAL A 302 5.46 -14.69 -11.59
N GLU A 303 6.49 -15.46 -11.94
CA GLU A 303 6.36 -16.66 -12.79
C GLU A 303 5.37 -17.69 -12.20
N ALA A 304 5.51 -17.96 -10.89
CA ALA A 304 4.62 -18.87 -10.21
C ALA A 304 3.18 -18.37 -10.18
N LEU A 305 2.98 -17.07 -9.94
CA LEU A 305 1.65 -16.45 -9.89
C LEU A 305 0.97 -16.45 -11.28
N GLU A 306 1.69 -16.13 -12.36
CA GLU A 306 1.18 -16.21 -13.73
C GLU A 306 0.74 -17.65 -14.10
N LYS A 307 1.56 -18.63 -13.73
CA LYS A 307 1.23 -20.05 -13.91
C LYS A 307 0.01 -20.47 -13.10
N GLU A 308 -0.08 -20.03 -11.86
CA GLU A 308 -1.17 -20.36 -10.94
C GLU A 308 -2.52 -19.80 -11.40
N MET A 309 -2.51 -18.54 -11.83
CA MET A 309 -3.73 -17.83 -12.24
C MET A 309 -4.16 -18.15 -13.69
N GLY A 310 -3.23 -18.50 -14.57
CA GLY A 310 -3.50 -18.79 -15.97
C GLY A 310 -3.79 -17.55 -16.82
N PHE A 311 -3.55 -16.35 -16.29
CA PHE A 311 -3.66 -15.07 -16.99
C PHE A 311 -2.50 -14.13 -16.62
N ARG A 312 -2.42 -13.00 -17.32
CA ARG A 312 -1.33 -12.05 -17.13
C ARG A 312 -1.39 -11.35 -15.78
N ILE A 313 -0.22 -11.24 -15.14
CA ILE A 313 0.01 -10.39 -13.97
C ILE A 313 0.74 -9.14 -14.43
N TYR A 314 0.10 -7.98 -14.28
CA TYR A 314 0.67 -6.68 -14.61
C TYR A 314 1.46 -6.17 -13.40
N MET A 315 2.78 -6.23 -13.50
CA MET A 315 3.70 -5.70 -12.48
C MET A 315 3.98 -4.24 -12.77
N ALA A 316 3.02 -3.38 -12.40
CA ALA A 316 3.00 -1.97 -12.79
C ALA A 316 4.13 -1.12 -12.20
N GLY A 317 4.91 -1.66 -11.26
CA GLY A 317 5.91 -0.91 -10.50
C GLY A 317 5.28 -0.04 -9.41
N PRO A 318 6.07 0.49 -8.48
CA PRO A 318 5.58 1.47 -7.51
C PRO A 318 4.99 2.68 -8.20
N GLN A 319 3.83 3.14 -7.73
CA GLN A 319 3.09 4.21 -8.38
C GLN A 319 3.44 5.57 -7.75
N PHE A 320 4.30 6.31 -8.42
CA PHE A 320 4.76 7.64 -8.02
C PHE A 320 4.71 8.60 -9.20
N PRO A 321 4.70 9.92 -8.92
CA PRO A 321 4.84 10.94 -9.97
C PRO A 321 6.22 10.91 -10.63
N ASP A 322 6.32 11.39 -11.87
CA ASP A 322 7.56 11.42 -12.64
C ASP A 322 8.70 12.18 -11.93
N ALA A 323 8.38 13.23 -11.17
CA ALA A 323 9.36 13.97 -10.38
C ALA A 323 10.07 13.07 -9.34
N ALA A 324 9.32 12.19 -8.66
CA ALA A 324 9.89 11.24 -7.72
C ALA A 324 10.85 10.26 -8.41
N TRP A 325 10.51 9.82 -9.62
CA TRP A 325 11.38 8.98 -10.45
C TRP A 325 12.63 9.72 -10.94
N ALA A 326 12.52 11.01 -11.23
CA ALA A 326 13.65 11.87 -11.56
C ALA A 326 14.58 12.13 -10.35
N GLY A 327 14.11 11.86 -9.14
CA GLY A 327 14.82 12.20 -7.91
C GLY A 327 14.67 13.68 -7.55
N GLU A 328 13.63 14.31 -8.06
CA GLU A 328 13.28 15.67 -7.73
C GLU A 328 12.47 15.68 -6.44
N HIS A 329 12.99 16.33 -5.43
CA HIS A 329 12.33 16.53 -4.15
C HIS A 329 12.11 18.03 -3.98
N PRO A 330 10.90 18.54 -4.29
CA PRO A 330 10.59 19.94 -4.02
C PRO A 330 10.73 20.23 -2.53
N GLU A 331 11.07 21.47 -2.19
CA GLU A 331 11.11 21.92 -0.80
C GLU A 331 9.78 21.57 -0.11
N PRO A 332 9.82 20.83 1.01
CA PRO A 332 8.60 20.40 1.68
C PRO A 332 7.83 21.62 2.20
N GLN A 333 6.52 21.60 1.97
CA GLN A 333 5.63 22.64 2.45
C GLN A 333 4.78 22.12 3.61
N ALA A 334 4.96 22.71 4.77
CA ALA A 334 4.13 22.39 5.94
C ALA A 334 2.66 22.78 5.66
N GLN A 335 1.78 21.80 5.79
CA GLN A 335 0.34 22.00 5.61
C GLN A 335 -0.38 22.28 6.93
N ASN A 336 0.28 21.97 8.04
CA ASN A 336 -0.21 22.15 9.40
C ASN A 336 0.97 22.35 10.38
N ALA A 337 0.66 22.55 11.64
CA ALA A 337 1.67 22.77 12.68
C ALA A 337 2.55 21.53 12.93
N ASP A 338 2.01 20.31 12.80
CA ASP A 338 2.78 19.08 12.99
C ASP A 338 3.83 18.92 11.90
N ASP A 339 3.48 19.19 10.63
CA ASP A 339 4.43 19.16 9.52
C ASP A 339 5.58 20.17 9.75
N ALA A 340 5.24 21.40 10.15
CA ALA A 340 6.24 22.43 10.44
C ALA A 340 7.20 21.98 11.57
N ASN A 341 6.68 21.36 12.62
CA ASN A 341 7.47 20.82 13.71
C ASN A 341 8.40 19.68 13.25
N VAL A 342 7.89 18.78 12.42
CA VAL A 342 8.66 17.66 11.85
C VAL A 342 9.82 18.19 11.00
N PHE A 343 9.59 19.15 10.12
CA PHE A 343 10.66 19.71 9.27
C PHE A 343 11.68 20.49 10.08
N ALA A 344 11.25 21.31 11.02
CA ALA A 344 12.16 22.02 11.92
C ALA A 344 13.02 21.07 12.77
N PHE A 345 12.43 19.96 13.22
CA PHE A 345 13.16 18.90 13.92
C PHE A 345 14.21 18.24 13.03
N LEU A 346 13.86 17.86 11.80
CA LEU A 346 14.79 17.23 10.85
C LEU A 346 15.98 18.15 10.55
N ASP A 347 15.73 19.43 10.29
CA ASP A 347 16.80 20.42 10.07
C ASP A 347 17.70 20.61 11.31
N LYS A 348 17.09 20.68 12.50
CA LYS A 348 17.82 20.73 13.78
C LYS A 348 18.71 19.51 13.95
N MET A 349 18.19 18.29 13.69
CA MET A 349 18.94 17.05 13.84
C MET A 349 20.05 16.93 12.79
N LYS A 350 19.80 17.32 11.54
CA LYS A 350 20.85 17.40 10.52
C LYS A 350 22.02 18.30 10.97
N LYS A 351 21.72 19.46 11.55
CA LYS A 351 22.73 20.40 12.05
C LYS A 351 23.48 19.87 13.28
N LYS A 352 22.79 19.17 14.18
CA LYS A 352 23.33 18.68 15.46
C LYS A 352 24.12 17.36 15.29
N HIS A 353 23.56 16.41 14.53
CA HIS A 353 24.05 15.04 14.43
C HIS A 353 24.56 14.67 13.03
N GLY A 354 24.33 15.54 12.03
CA GLY A 354 24.73 15.29 10.63
C GLY A 354 23.64 14.60 9.81
N ALA A 355 23.97 14.38 8.54
CA ALA A 355 23.09 13.66 7.62
C ALA A 355 22.92 12.19 8.04
N LYS A 356 21.74 11.60 7.71
CA LYS A 356 21.43 10.18 7.95
C LYS A 356 21.45 9.76 9.43
N SER A 357 21.23 10.71 10.34
CA SER A 357 21.26 10.47 11.78
C SER A 357 19.91 10.08 12.38
N VAL A 358 18.79 10.50 11.78
CA VAL A 358 17.44 10.33 12.30
C VAL A 358 16.86 8.96 11.91
N ILE A 359 16.20 8.30 12.85
CA ILE A 359 15.36 7.13 12.58
C ILE A 359 13.90 7.60 12.51
N TYR A 360 13.25 7.35 11.38
CA TYR A 360 11.80 7.50 11.27
C TYR A 360 11.12 6.23 11.76
N VAL A 361 10.11 6.36 12.63
CA VAL A 361 9.34 5.25 13.18
C VAL A 361 7.88 5.44 12.82
N SER A 362 7.31 4.51 12.05
CA SER A 362 5.89 4.52 11.71
C SER A 362 5.38 3.11 11.40
N LEU A 363 4.29 2.74 12.05
CA LEU A 363 3.63 1.44 11.87
C LEU A 363 2.42 1.51 10.92
N GLY A 364 2.33 2.58 10.14
CA GLY A 364 1.24 2.83 9.20
C GLY A 364 -0.04 3.35 9.88
N SER A 365 -1.13 3.41 9.10
CA SER A 365 -2.40 4.00 9.54
C SER A 365 -3.38 3.02 10.17
N LEU A 366 -3.16 1.71 10.03
CA LEU A 366 -4.08 0.68 10.51
C LEU A 366 -3.54 -0.05 11.73
N PHE A 367 -2.29 -0.52 11.70
CA PHE A 367 -1.75 -1.42 12.70
C PHE A 367 -1.12 -0.69 13.88
N PHE A 368 -1.31 -1.26 15.08
CA PHE A 368 -0.67 -0.86 16.32
C PHE A 368 -0.70 -2.04 17.29
N PRO A 369 0.32 -2.28 18.13
CA PRO A 369 0.33 -3.42 19.06
C PRO A 369 -0.54 -3.14 20.30
N VAL A 370 -1.86 -3.09 20.11
CA VAL A 370 -2.85 -2.66 21.14
C VAL A 370 -2.77 -3.53 22.39
N THR A 371 -2.61 -4.85 22.25
CA THR A 371 -2.51 -5.78 23.39
C THR A 371 -1.10 -5.90 23.98
N ARG A 372 -0.11 -5.29 23.32
CA ARG A 372 1.31 -5.26 23.71
C ARG A 372 1.89 -3.84 23.59
N PRO A 373 1.24 -2.80 24.20
CA PRO A 373 1.68 -1.40 24.04
C PRO A 373 3.08 -1.13 24.58
N GLU A 374 3.58 -1.96 25.49
CA GLU A 374 4.95 -1.89 26.02
C GLU A 374 6.02 -2.05 24.95
N LEU A 375 5.73 -2.72 23.81
CA LEU A 375 6.66 -2.85 22.70
C LEU A 375 7.09 -1.49 22.14
N ILE A 376 6.14 -0.56 22.05
CA ILE A 376 6.43 0.81 21.59
C ILE A 376 7.34 1.52 22.59
N ARG A 377 7.05 1.40 23.87
CA ARG A 377 7.92 1.98 24.93
C ARG A 377 9.34 1.45 24.82
N TYR A 378 9.53 0.12 24.70
CA TYR A 378 10.85 -0.49 24.60
C TYR A 378 11.62 0.02 23.37
N ILE A 379 10.95 0.13 22.23
CA ILE A 379 11.56 0.64 21.00
C ILE A 379 12.01 2.10 21.17
N LEU A 380 11.11 2.99 21.61
CA LEU A 380 11.40 4.42 21.69
C LEU A 380 12.45 4.73 22.77
N GLN A 381 12.36 4.08 23.94
CA GLN A 381 13.37 4.21 24.98
C GLN A 381 14.74 3.69 24.55
N SER A 382 14.79 2.56 23.82
CA SER A 382 16.05 2.01 23.32
C SER A 382 16.73 2.92 22.29
N LEU A 383 15.96 3.64 21.46
CA LEU A 383 16.49 4.65 20.53
C LEU A 383 17.13 5.81 21.31
N LYS A 384 16.42 6.33 22.32
CA LYS A 384 16.92 7.39 23.21
C LYS A 384 18.19 6.95 23.95
N GLU A 385 18.18 5.78 24.59
CA GLU A 385 19.34 5.21 25.30
C GLU A 385 20.53 5.00 24.37
N SER A 386 20.29 4.67 23.13
CA SER A 386 21.31 4.52 22.09
C SER A 386 21.72 5.86 21.46
N GLY A 387 21.10 6.99 21.83
CA GLY A 387 21.42 8.33 21.28
C GLY A 387 21.11 8.47 19.80
N PHE A 388 20.05 7.80 19.29
CA PHE A 388 19.50 8.08 17.99
C PHE A 388 18.38 9.11 18.08
N PRO A 389 18.48 10.25 17.39
CA PRO A 389 17.33 11.12 17.23
C PRO A 389 16.28 10.40 16.38
N PHE A 390 15.00 10.60 16.69
CA PHE A 390 13.94 9.92 15.98
C PHE A 390 12.65 10.75 15.85
N ILE A 391 11.88 10.42 14.81
CA ILE A 391 10.50 10.86 14.66
C ILE A 391 9.61 9.64 14.87
N PHE A 392 8.60 9.73 15.73
CA PHE A 392 7.57 8.72 15.87
C PHE A 392 6.22 9.26 15.42
N ALA A 393 5.71 8.72 14.29
CA ALA A 393 4.37 9.00 13.77
C ALA A 393 3.43 7.83 14.09
N TYR A 394 2.44 8.08 14.97
CA TYR A 394 1.48 7.05 15.40
C TYR A 394 0.10 7.28 14.79
N ALA A 395 0.04 7.22 13.44
CA ALA A 395 -1.14 7.56 12.64
C ALA A 395 -2.34 6.61 12.82
N SER A 396 -2.13 5.40 13.36
CA SER A 396 -3.22 4.44 13.58
C SER A 396 -4.28 5.01 14.52
N GLN A 397 -5.55 4.82 14.17
CA GLN A 397 -6.68 5.17 15.03
C GLN A 397 -6.71 4.35 16.34
N MET A 398 -6.12 3.16 16.30
CA MET A 398 -5.99 2.29 17.50
C MET A 398 -4.81 2.70 18.39
N ALA A 399 -3.95 3.61 17.93
CA ALA A 399 -2.76 4.00 18.66
C ALA A 399 -3.09 4.90 19.87
N SER A 400 -2.61 4.49 21.02
CA SER A 400 -2.64 5.26 22.26
C SER A 400 -1.26 5.20 22.90
N LEU A 401 -0.75 6.34 23.30
CA LEU A 401 0.50 6.43 24.05
C LEU A 401 0.19 6.80 25.52
N PRO A 402 0.81 6.12 26.50
CA PRO A 402 0.72 6.51 27.89
C PRO A 402 1.21 7.95 28.12
N GLU A 403 0.53 8.72 28.97
CA GLU A 403 0.84 10.13 29.22
C GLU A 403 2.27 10.35 29.73
N ASP A 404 2.76 9.45 30.57
CA ASP A 404 4.13 9.48 31.09
C ASP A 404 5.16 9.33 29.98
N LEU A 405 4.91 8.42 29.02
CA LEU A 405 5.78 8.26 27.85
C LEU A 405 5.72 9.47 26.93
N GLN A 406 4.53 10.00 26.65
CA GLN A 406 4.38 11.22 25.83
C GLN A 406 5.17 12.38 26.45
N LYS A 407 5.05 12.58 27.77
CA LYS A 407 5.78 13.62 28.47
C LYS A 407 7.29 13.40 28.39
N GLU A 408 7.76 12.19 28.68
CA GLU A 408 9.19 11.82 28.58
C GLU A 408 9.77 12.15 27.20
N LEU A 409 9.04 11.84 26.14
CA LEU A 409 9.48 12.05 24.76
C LEU A 409 9.39 13.52 24.33
N ASN A 410 8.38 14.25 24.78
CA ASN A 410 8.24 15.67 24.49
C ASN A 410 9.30 16.53 25.21
N ASP A 411 9.79 16.08 26.36
CA ASP A 411 10.87 16.73 27.10
C ASP A 411 12.27 16.43 26.51
N ASP A 412 12.37 15.51 25.55
CA ASP A 412 13.62 15.12 24.90
C ASP A 412 13.81 15.87 23.57
N GLU A 413 14.86 16.67 23.47
CA GLU A 413 15.13 17.46 22.27
C GLU A 413 15.54 16.65 21.02
N ASP A 414 15.90 15.37 21.18
CA ASP A 414 16.28 14.43 20.12
C ASP A 414 15.12 13.49 19.75
N SER A 415 13.91 13.75 20.24
CA SER A 415 12.70 13.05 19.82
C SER A 415 11.61 14.01 19.31
N CYS A 416 10.86 13.56 18.30
CA CYS A 416 9.69 14.25 17.76
C CYS A 416 8.54 13.26 17.67
N VAL A 417 7.46 13.51 18.42
CA VAL A 417 6.29 12.62 18.46
C VAL A 417 5.10 13.37 17.90
N VAL A 418 4.51 12.80 16.82
CA VAL A 418 3.38 13.41 16.12
C VAL A 418 2.32 12.36 15.80
N LYS A 419 1.06 12.80 15.71
CA LYS A 419 0.00 11.89 15.28
C LYS A 419 0.16 11.48 13.82
N PHE A 420 0.54 12.43 12.98
CA PHE A 420 0.78 12.21 11.55
C PHE A 420 2.04 12.97 11.12
N ALA A 421 2.79 12.40 10.18
CA ALA A 421 3.94 13.04 9.55
C ALA A 421 3.83 12.93 8.02
N PRO A 422 4.32 13.92 7.26
CA PRO A 422 4.39 13.86 5.80
C PRO A 422 5.48 12.85 5.39
N GLN A 423 5.12 11.56 5.38
CA GLN A 423 6.06 10.43 5.30
C GLN A 423 7.01 10.53 4.11
N TRP A 424 6.49 10.89 2.92
CA TRP A 424 7.33 11.02 1.73
C TRP A 424 8.44 12.05 1.90
N ASP A 425 8.12 13.21 2.49
CA ASP A 425 9.11 14.26 2.75
C ASP A 425 10.10 13.85 3.86
N VAL A 426 9.60 13.19 4.91
CA VAL A 426 10.46 12.67 6.01
C VAL A 426 11.46 11.65 5.51
N VAL A 427 11.04 10.66 4.70
CA VAL A 427 11.94 9.60 4.22
C VAL A 427 12.96 10.13 3.19
N ASN A 428 12.64 11.20 2.48
CA ASN A 428 13.55 11.83 1.53
C ASN A 428 14.42 12.93 2.14
N HIS A 429 14.20 13.32 3.40
CA HIS A 429 15.00 14.36 4.05
C HIS A 429 16.43 13.86 4.34
N GLU A 430 17.42 14.72 4.12
CA GLU A 430 18.84 14.35 4.29
C GLU A 430 19.20 13.88 5.70
N ALA A 431 18.49 14.34 6.75
CA ALA A 431 18.70 13.89 8.11
C ALA A 431 18.24 12.44 8.33
N THR A 432 17.24 11.97 7.59
CA THR A 432 16.67 10.62 7.78
C THR A 432 17.62 9.56 7.28
N GLY A 433 18.01 8.65 8.16
CA GLY A 433 18.98 7.59 7.88
C GLY A 433 18.37 6.21 7.76
N TYR A 434 17.32 5.93 8.52
CA TYR A 434 16.68 4.61 8.62
C TYR A 434 15.19 4.74 8.85
N PHE A 435 14.45 3.68 8.52
CA PHE A 435 13.00 3.62 8.72
C PHE A 435 12.60 2.36 9.48
N LEU A 436 12.14 2.50 10.74
CA LEU A 436 11.47 1.42 11.46
C LEU A 436 10.01 1.40 11.03
N SER A 437 9.60 0.33 10.37
CA SER A 437 8.32 0.22 9.71
C SER A 437 7.66 -1.15 9.93
N HIS A 438 6.32 -1.17 9.80
CA HIS A 438 5.56 -2.41 9.66
C HIS A 438 5.78 -3.11 8.31
N CYS A 439 6.47 -2.49 7.35
CA CYS A 439 6.73 -2.99 6.01
C CYS A 439 5.49 -3.21 5.13
N GLY A 440 4.45 -2.39 5.27
CA GLY A 440 3.35 -2.36 4.30
C GLY A 440 3.82 -1.85 2.93
N SER A 441 3.12 -2.23 1.86
CA SER A 441 3.49 -1.99 0.46
C SER A 441 3.93 -0.54 0.16
N ASN A 442 3.14 0.46 0.56
CA ASN A 442 3.47 1.88 0.30
C ASN A 442 4.73 2.33 1.03
N SER A 443 4.83 2.02 2.34
CA SER A 443 6.01 2.39 3.14
C SER A 443 7.28 1.74 2.62
N THR A 444 7.18 0.49 2.16
CA THR A 444 8.29 -0.24 1.52
C THR A 444 8.70 0.42 0.21
N ALA A 445 7.74 0.77 -0.64
CA ALA A 445 8.01 1.45 -1.91
C ALA A 445 8.69 2.82 -1.70
N GLU A 446 8.19 3.62 -0.74
CA GLU A 446 8.78 4.92 -0.39
C GLU A 446 10.21 4.76 0.15
N ALA A 447 10.45 3.78 1.04
CA ALA A 447 11.79 3.50 1.58
C ALA A 447 12.78 3.07 0.49
N MET A 448 12.35 2.21 -0.45
CA MET A 448 13.20 1.77 -1.56
C MET A 448 13.57 2.93 -2.48
N LEU A 449 12.64 3.82 -2.81
CA LEU A 449 12.91 4.99 -3.63
C LEU A 449 13.74 6.06 -2.91
N ALA A 450 13.59 6.19 -1.60
CA ALA A 450 14.39 7.08 -0.75
C ALA A 450 15.76 6.49 -0.36
N GLU A 451 16.10 5.26 -0.79
CA GLU A 451 17.34 4.55 -0.45
C GLU A 451 17.52 4.34 1.07
N LEU A 452 16.42 4.22 1.81
CA LEU A 452 16.45 4.07 3.25
C LEU A 452 16.45 2.59 3.67
N PRO A 453 17.53 2.09 4.31
CA PRO A 453 17.48 0.80 4.98
C PRO A 453 16.42 0.78 6.07
N MET A 454 15.81 -0.39 6.27
CA MET A 454 14.66 -0.54 7.16
C MET A 454 14.98 -1.36 8.41
N VAL A 455 14.17 -1.16 9.44
CA VAL A 455 13.99 -2.08 10.56
C VAL A 455 12.53 -2.53 10.51
N SER A 456 12.31 -3.83 10.41
CA SER A 456 10.99 -4.40 10.16
C SER A 456 10.31 -4.90 11.42
N MET A 457 9.07 -4.46 11.64
CA MET A 457 8.17 -4.96 12.68
C MET A 457 6.80 -5.29 12.03
N PRO A 458 6.71 -6.39 11.26
CA PRO A 458 5.48 -6.75 10.55
C PRO A 458 4.37 -7.22 11.50
N PHE A 459 3.12 -6.94 11.13
CA PHE A 459 1.92 -7.38 11.85
C PHE A 459 1.19 -8.49 11.11
N ALA A 460 0.70 -8.22 9.91
CA ALA A 460 -0.14 -9.10 9.12
C ALA A 460 -0.16 -8.70 7.64
N ALA A 461 -1.07 -9.27 6.88
CA ALA A 461 -1.26 -9.06 5.44
C ALA A 461 0.03 -9.38 4.65
N ASP A 462 0.50 -8.47 3.81
CA ASP A 462 1.67 -8.61 2.96
C ASP A 462 3.00 -8.25 3.63
N GLN A 463 2.94 -7.81 4.89
CA GLN A 463 4.09 -7.25 5.60
C GLN A 463 5.16 -8.31 5.88
N GLY A 464 4.77 -9.56 6.12
CA GLY A 464 5.68 -10.69 6.33
C GLY A 464 6.51 -10.98 5.08
N GLU A 465 5.89 -10.97 3.91
CA GLU A 465 6.54 -11.24 2.62
C GLU A 465 7.48 -10.09 2.22
N PHE A 466 7.06 -8.83 2.40
CA PHE A 466 7.95 -7.70 2.22
C PHE A 466 9.13 -7.75 3.19
N THR A 467 8.89 -8.07 4.47
CA THR A 467 9.97 -8.22 5.46
C THR A 467 10.95 -9.30 5.04
N ALA A 468 10.48 -10.48 4.63
CA ALA A 468 11.35 -11.58 4.18
C ALA A 468 12.14 -11.19 2.93
N MET A 469 11.51 -10.55 1.96
CA MET A 469 12.16 -10.03 0.76
C MET A 469 13.27 -9.04 1.13
N LEU A 470 12.99 -8.05 1.97
CA LEU A 470 13.93 -6.99 2.33
C LEU A 470 15.06 -7.48 3.24
N SER A 471 14.75 -8.33 4.24
CA SER A 471 15.73 -8.76 5.25
C SER A 471 16.53 -10.00 4.84
N GLU A 472 15.91 -10.94 4.14
CA GLU A 472 16.55 -12.23 3.86
C GLU A 472 17.03 -12.36 2.42
N VAL A 473 16.36 -11.76 1.44
CA VAL A 473 16.78 -11.77 0.04
C VAL A 473 17.71 -10.62 -0.25
N TYR A 474 17.28 -9.38 -0.02
CA TYR A 474 18.04 -8.19 -0.38
C TYR A 474 19.00 -7.69 0.71
N LYS A 475 18.85 -8.13 1.95
CA LYS A 475 19.67 -7.71 3.09
C LYS A 475 19.69 -6.19 3.29
N VAL A 476 18.53 -5.54 3.12
CA VAL A 476 18.33 -4.09 3.26
C VAL A 476 17.44 -3.73 4.45
N SER A 477 17.03 -4.73 5.23
CA SER A 477 16.27 -4.56 6.46
C SER A 477 16.78 -5.50 7.56
N ILE A 478 16.53 -5.11 8.82
CA ILE A 478 16.68 -5.99 10.00
C ILE A 478 15.29 -6.35 10.49
N ASP A 479 14.95 -7.63 10.50
CA ASP A 479 13.68 -8.14 11.03
C ASP A 479 13.76 -8.32 12.56
N LEU A 480 13.01 -7.53 13.30
CA LEU A 480 12.93 -7.65 14.76
C LEU A 480 12.17 -8.92 15.13
N LYS A 481 12.86 -9.87 15.76
CA LYS A 481 12.31 -11.19 16.07
C LYS A 481 11.70 -11.25 17.47
N GLN A 482 12.34 -10.60 18.46
CA GLN A 482 11.89 -10.68 19.86
C GLN A 482 10.61 -9.87 20.16
N VAL A 483 10.22 -8.96 19.26
CA VAL A 483 8.95 -8.22 19.35
C VAL A 483 7.75 -9.03 18.81
N LYS A 484 7.98 -10.19 18.18
CA LYS A 484 6.92 -11.00 17.59
C LYS A 484 6.02 -11.60 18.65
N THR A 485 4.71 -11.62 18.38
CA THR A 485 3.68 -12.11 19.31
C THR A 485 2.72 -13.02 18.56
N PHE A 486 2.89 -14.30 18.74
CA PHE A 486 2.09 -15.31 18.06
C PHE A 486 0.79 -15.66 18.81
N LYS A 487 -0.21 -16.20 18.10
CA LYS A 487 -1.50 -16.60 18.69
C LYS A 487 -1.39 -17.72 19.72
N SER A 488 -0.37 -18.60 19.61
CA SER A 488 -0.13 -19.69 20.53
C SER A 488 1.26 -19.56 21.16
N PRO A 489 1.40 -19.78 22.45
CA PRO A 489 2.71 -19.83 23.13
C PRO A 489 3.61 -20.96 22.61
N ASP A 490 3.04 -22.00 21.97
CA ASP A 490 3.79 -23.09 21.34
C ASP A 490 4.49 -22.64 20.04
N PHE A 491 4.10 -21.49 19.47
CA PHE A 491 4.67 -20.92 18.25
C PHE A 491 5.81 -19.93 18.54
N ASN A 492 6.75 -20.35 19.38
CA ASN A 492 7.85 -19.49 19.81
C ASN A 492 9.19 -19.77 19.12
N LYS A 493 9.25 -20.74 18.20
CA LYS A 493 10.46 -21.10 17.47
C LYS A 493 10.29 -20.80 15.99
N LEU A 494 11.12 -19.90 15.46
CA LEU A 494 11.14 -19.56 14.05
C LEU A 494 11.80 -20.68 13.22
N TYR A 495 11.54 -20.68 11.92
CA TYR A 495 12.07 -21.69 11.01
C TYR A 495 13.61 -21.72 10.96
N ASP A 496 14.25 -20.58 11.13
CA ASP A 496 15.71 -20.44 11.20
C ASP A 496 16.30 -20.94 12.55
N GLY A 497 15.47 -21.44 13.44
CA GLY A 497 15.87 -21.96 14.75
C GLY A 497 15.88 -20.92 15.88
N THR A 498 15.67 -19.63 15.58
CA THR A 498 15.58 -18.58 16.61
C THR A 498 14.41 -18.85 17.54
N VAL A 499 14.63 -18.73 18.86
CA VAL A 499 13.57 -18.78 19.85
C VAL A 499 13.14 -17.35 20.21
N VAL A 500 11.85 -17.08 20.04
CA VAL A 500 11.24 -15.82 20.46
C VAL A 500 10.91 -15.93 21.95
N VAL A 501 11.73 -15.29 22.78
CA VAL A 501 11.53 -15.23 24.23
C VAL A 501 10.50 -14.17 24.59
N GLY A 502 10.53 -13.00 23.90
CA GLY A 502 9.56 -11.92 24.02
C GLY A 502 9.55 -11.20 25.36
N THR A 503 10.57 -11.43 26.24
CA THR A 503 10.72 -10.66 27.48
C THR A 503 11.35 -9.30 27.22
N GLU A 504 11.19 -8.40 28.18
CA GLU A 504 11.78 -7.05 28.10
C GLU A 504 13.30 -7.10 27.83
N GLU A 505 14.02 -7.96 28.54
CA GLU A 505 15.46 -8.11 28.43
C GLU A 505 15.88 -8.60 27.02
N ALA A 506 15.14 -9.59 26.49
CA ALA A 506 15.42 -10.14 25.17
C ALA A 506 15.14 -9.09 24.07
N ILE A 507 14.04 -8.36 24.19
CA ILE A 507 13.67 -7.29 23.26
C ILE A 507 14.70 -6.15 23.31
N LYS A 508 15.07 -5.67 24.50
CA LYS A 508 16.07 -4.60 24.66
C LYS A 508 17.44 -5.01 24.14
N ALA A 509 17.84 -6.27 24.35
CA ALA A 509 19.09 -6.82 23.83
C ALA A 509 19.10 -6.84 22.30
N GLU A 510 18.02 -7.30 21.65
CA GLU A 510 17.89 -7.28 20.20
C GLU A 510 17.89 -5.85 19.65
N LEU A 511 17.14 -4.93 20.25
CA LEU A 511 17.10 -3.51 19.84
C LEU A 511 18.49 -2.89 19.93
N LYS A 512 19.20 -3.09 21.04
CA LYS A 512 20.57 -2.59 21.16
C LYS A 512 21.48 -3.12 20.07
N GLN A 513 21.45 -4.42 19.81
CA GLN A 513 22.22 -5.03 18.72
C GLN A 513 21.83 -4.44 17.35
N THR A 514 20.56 -4.19 17.12
CA THR A 514 20.06 -3.56 15.88
C THR A 514 20.65 -2.16 15.71
N TRP A 515 20.58 -1.32 16.75
CA TRP A 515 21.14 0.04 16.68
C TRP A 515 22.65 0.07 16.52
N ASP A 516 23.38 -0.84 17.18
CA ASP A 516 24.81 -0.99 17.01
C ASP A 516 25.16 -1.43 15.56
N THR A 517 24.37 -2.33 14.97
CA THR A 517 24.50 -2.78 13.57
C THR A 517 24.30 -1.62 12.59
N LEU A 518 23.27 -0.80 12.79
CA LEU A 518 22.97 0.34 11.92
C LEU A 518 24.08 1.42 11.96
N ARG A 519 24.75 1.60 13.09
CA ARG A 519 25.91 2.50 13.20
C ARG A 519 27.19 1.94 12.65
N GLY A 520 27.25 0.63 12.51
CA GLY A 520 28.43 -0.08 12.03
C GLY A 520 28.54 -0.11 10.50
N PRO A 521 29.58 -0.79 9.99
CA PRO A 521 29.79 -0.96 8.55
C PRO A 521 28.60 -1.62 7.83
N GLU A 522 27.83 -2.46 8.53
CA GLU A 522 26.65 -3.11 7.95
C GLU A 522 25.54 -2.12 7.60
N GLY A 523 25.32 -1.07 8.40
CA GLY A 523 24.38 -0.01 8.06
C GLY A 523 24.69 0.67 6.73
N GLU A 524 25.96 0.95 6.46
CA GLU A 524 26.41 1.49 5.16
C GLU A 524 26.29 0.45 4.03
N ALA A 525 26.58 -0.82 4.31
CA ALA A 525 26.38 -1.90 3.34
C ALA A 525 24.91 -2.09 2.97
N MET A 526 23.99 -2.01 3.95
CA MET A 526 22.55 -2.01 3.71
C MET A 526 22.11 -0.85 2.80
N ARG A 527 22.66 0.34 3.03
CA ARG A 527 22.40 1.52 2.19
C ARG A 527 22.89 1.34 0.75
N ALA A 528 24.06 0.74 0.59
CA ALA A 528 24.60 0.42 -0.74
C ALA A 528 23.67 -0.55 -1.49
N ARG A 529 23.25 -1.63 -0.83
CA ARG A 529 22.30 -2.61 -1.41
C ARG A 529 20.94 -1.96 -1.72
N MET A 530 20.48 -0.99 -0.91
CA MET A 530 19.23 -0.26 -1.19
C MET A 530 19.34 0.62 -2.45
N ARG A 531 20.53 1.24 -2.69
CA ARG A 531 20.78 1.96 -3.96
C ARG A 531 20.73 1.02 -5.17
N ASP A 532 21.31 -0.18 -5.04
CA ASP A 532 21.25 -1.19 -6.12
C ASP A 532 19.81 -1.63 -6.39
N LEU A 533 19.02 -1.85 -5.34
CA LEU A 533 17.61 -2.20 -5.45
C LEU A 533 16.80 -1.08 -6.12
N LYS A 534 17.01 0.18 -5.72
CA LYS A 534 16.40 1.34 -6.39
C LYS A 534 16.76 1.40 -7.88
N ALA A 535 18.01 1.11 -8.22
CA ALA A 535 18.43 1.12 -9.63
C ALA A 535 17.69 0.08 -10.47
N VAL A 536 17.44 -1.13 -9.92
CA VAL A 536 16.61 -2.17 -10.57
C VAL A 536 15.18 -1.66 -10.79
N ILE A 537 14.58 -1.07 -9.75
CA ILE A 537 13.21 -0.54 -9.80
C ILE A 537 13.09 0.59 -10.83
N LYS A 538 14.02 1.56 -10.81
CA LYS A 538 14.06 2.67 -11.78
C LYS A 538 14.21 2.17 -13.21
N LYS A 539 15.06 1.16 -13.44
CA LYS A 539 15.24 0.57 -14.76
C LYS A 539 13.96 -0.12 -15.24
N SER A 540 13.29 -0.86 -14.37
CA SER A 540 12.00 -1.49 -14.72
C SER A 540 10.94 -0.47 -15.10
N TRP A 541 10.87 0.67 -14.38
CA TRP A 541 9.97 1.77 -14.68
C TRP A 541 10.30 2.48 -16.01
N ALA A 542 11.57 2.66 -16.31
CA ALA A 542 12.01 3.38 -17.52
C ALA A 542 11.79 2.57 -18.81
N ASP A 543 12.22 1.29 -18.85
CA ASP A 543 12.25 0.46 -20.05
C ASP A 543 12.02 -1.05 -19.81
N GLY A 544 11.87 -1.46 -18.54
CA GLY A 544 11.71 -2.87 -18.13
C GLY A 544 10.26 -3.36 -18.13
N ARG A 545 9.99 -4.35 -17.28
CA ARG A 545 8.67 -5.01 -17.20
C ARG A 545 7.58 -4.05 -16.74
N SER A 546 7.84 -3.18 -15.75
CA SER A 546 6.85 -2.24 -15.26
C SER A 546 6.37 -1.30 -16.35
N LYS A 547 7.28 -0.72 -17.15
CA LYS A 547 6.89 0.12 -18.30
C LYS A 547 6.04 -0.63 -19.32
N LYS A 548 6.45 -1.85 -19.65
CA LYS A 548 5.73 -2.70 -20.63
C LYS A 548 4.33 -3.08 -20.13
N ASP A 549 4.21 -3.38 -18.85
CA ASP A 549 2.94 -3.73 -18.24
C ASP A 549 2.00 -2.53 -18.13
N MET A 550 2.50 -1.34 -17.78
CA MET A 550 1.74 -0.09 -17.79
C MET A 550 1.20 0.25 -19.19
N LEU A 551 2.04 0.11 -20.22
CA LEU A 551 1.62 0.32 -21.61
C LEU A 551 0.58 -0.72 -22.04
N ALA A 552 0.80 -2.00 -21.70
CA ALA A 552 -0.14 -3.07 -22.04
C ALA A 552 -1.48 -2.92 -21.33
N LEU A 553 -1.49 -2.47 -20.06
CA LEU A 553 -2.72 -2.31 -19.27
C LEU A 553 -3.66 -1.28 -19.89
N GLY A 554 -3.14 -0.21 -20.49
CA GLY A 554 -3.95 0.81 -21.17
C GLY A 554 -4.45 0.43 -22.57
N THR A 555 -3.82 -0.56 -23.22
CA THR A 555 -4.14 -1.00 -24.58
C THR A 555 -4.73 -2.41 -24.68
N CYS A 556 -4.92 -3.10 -23.57
CA CYS A 556 -5.39 -4.50 -23.55
C CYS A 556 -6.74 -4.72 -24.24
N PHE A 557 -7.46 -3.68 -24.61
CA PHE A 557 -8.88 -3.74 -24.96
C PHE A 557 -9.25 -2.86 -26.16
N GLU A 558 -8.27 -2.53 -27.00
CA GLU A 558 -8.48 -1.94 -28.33
C GLU A 558 -8.99 -3.03 -29.37
#